data_84f9458ce7c4cadb08af43e03ffdd382
#
_entry.id   84f9458ce7c4cadb08af43e03ffdd382
#
_cell.length_a   1.000
_cell.length_b   1.000
_cell.length_c   1.000
_cell.angle_alpha   90.00
_cell.angle_beta   90.00
_cell.angle_gamma   90.00
#
_symmetry.space_group_name_H-M   'P 1'
#
loop_
_entity.id
_entity.type
_entity.pdbx_description
1 polymer ?
#
loop_
_entity_poly.entity_id
_entity_poly.type
_entity_poly.pdbx_seq_one_letter_code
_entity_poly.pdbx_strand_id
1 'polypeptide(L)'
;MNLGIVNGDSEEIRMRFNVRYPVTIDFKEIVKKVEEKVNLSTLNFIMGNHNYPLHFPKDHNLIKSLKKAYEETFKKEAKLLASGGGTYAKLMPNTVAFGPLNEGDPDLAHQKNEYIEINQLKECVEAYARAIYELAK
;
A
#
# COMPACT_ATOMS: atom_id res chain seq x y z
N MET A 1 -10.94 4.73 -7.82
CA MET A 1 -11.85 5.60 -7.06
C MET A 1 -13.03 4.76 -6.60
N ASN A 2 -13.46 4.93 -5.36
CA ASN A 2 -14.59 4.22 -4.77
C ASN A 2 -15.48 5.23 -4.02
N LEU A 3 -16.80 5.14 -4.24
CA LEU A 3 -17.79 5.87 -3.45
C LEU A 3 -17.97 5.11 -2.13
N GLY A 4 -17.50 5.70 -1.03
CA GLY A 4 -17.49 5.05 0.27
C GLY A 4 -18.70 5.35 1.13
N ILE A 5 -19.20 6.58 1.07
CA ILE A 5 -20.33 7.02 1.90
C ILE A 5 -21.22 7.96 1.08
N VAL A 6 -22.53 7.78 1.21
CA VAL A 6 -23.54 8.72 0.72
C VAL A 6 -24.49 9.03 1.87
N ASN A 7 -24.62 10.28 2.21
CA ASN A 7 -25.60 10.80 3.16
C ASN A 7 -26.34 11.96 2.51
N GLY A 8 -27.64 12.07 2.75
CA GLY A 8 -28.42 13.18 2.21
C GLY A 8 -29.81 13.23 2.81
N ASP A 9 -30.44 14.38 2.62
CA ASP A 9 -31.83 14.68 2.97
C ASP A 9 -32.52 15.43 1.81
N SER A 10 -33.60 16.16 2.08
CA SER A 10 -34.31 16.95 1.07
C SER A 10 -33.59 18.20 0.60
N GLU A 11 -32.53 18.63 1.29
CA GLU A 11 -31.83 19.88 1.04
C GLU A 11 -30.41 19.68 0.50
N GLU A 12 -29.70 18.64 0.99
CA GLU A 12 -28.32 18.38 0.56
C GLU A 12 -28.03 16.89 0.41
N ILE A 13 -27.03 16.59 -0.43
CA ILE A 13 -26.43 15.25 -0.52
C ILE A 13 -24.91 15.40 -0.34
N ARG A 14 -24.35 14.57 0.52
CA ARG A 14 -22.90 14.47 0.77
C ARG A 14 -22.37 13.12 0.33
N MET A 15 -21.38 13.15 -0.53
CA MET A 15 -20.72 11.95 -1.04
C MET A 15 -19.23 11.97 -0.67
N ARG A 16 -18.75 10.86 -0.10
CA ARG A 16 -17.33 10.69 0.20
C ARG A 16 -16.71 9.66 -0.73
N PHE A 17 -15.69 10.09 -1.45
CA PHE A 17 -14.93 9.22 -2.33
C PHE A 17 -13.57 8.88 -1.73
N ASN A 18 -13.16 7.62 -1.84
CA ASN A 18 -11.80 7.19 -1.62
C ASN A 18 -11.10 7.07 -2.97
N VAL A 19 -9.97 7.77 -3.11
CA VAL A 19 -9.16 7.73 -4.33
C VAL A 19 -7.82 7.13 -4.00
N ARG A 20 -7.45 6.04 -4.69
CA ARG A 20 -6.11 5.46 -4.65
C ARG A 20 -5.52 5.63 -6.03
N TYR A 21 -4.28 6.07 -6.10
CA TYR A 21 -3.60 6.38 -7.35
C TYR A 21 -2.15 5.87 -7.30
N PRO A 22 -1.57 5.50 -8.46
CA PRO A 22 -0.20 5.05 -8.53
C PRO A 22 0.78 6.21 -8.38
N VAL A 23 2.01 5.91 -7.99
CA VAL A 23 3.09 6.90 -7.82
C VAL A 23 3.44 7.66 -9.12
N THR A 24 3.04 7.14 -10.27
CA THR A 24 3.26 7.73 -11.59
C THR A 24 2.30 8.89 -11.93
N ILE A 25 1.31 9.15 -11.08
CA ILE A 25 0.35 10.23 -11.29
C ILE A 25 0.60 11.31 -10.24
N ASP A 26 0.69 12.57 -10.67
CA ASP A 26 0.77 13.70 -9.74
C ASP A 26 -0.58 13.93 -9.07
N PHE A 27 -0.56 14.00 -7.76
CA PHE A 27 -1.74 14.31 -6.95
C PHE A 27 -2.40 15.64 -7.35
N LYS A 28 -1.61 16.66 -7.68
CA LYS A 28 -2.12 17.95 -8.12
C LYS A 28 -2.95 17.88 -9.40
N GLU A 29 -2.56 16.99 -10.32
CA GLU A 29 -3.35 16.77 -11.54
C GLU A 29 -4.69 16.11 -11.24
N ILE A 30 -4.73 15.18 -10.25
CA ILE A 30 -5.99 14.55 -9.83
C ILE A 30 -6.92 15.63 -9.25
N VAL A 31 -6.42 16.44 -8.32
CA VAL A 31 -7.18 17.53 -7.69
C VAL A 31 -7.72 18.48 -8.73
N LYS A 32 -6.86 18.99 -9.62
CA LYS A 32 -7.25 19.88 -10.70
C LYS A 32 -8.40 19.32 -11.56
N LYS A 33 -8.29 18.05 -11.97
CA LYS A 33 -9.34 17.40 -12.76
C LYS A 33 -10.66 17.27 -12.01
N VAL A 34 -10.61 17.02 -10.69
CA VAL A 34 -11.81 16.96 -9.86
C VAL A 34 -12.45 18.33 -9.75
N GLU A 35 -11.66 19.36 -9.42
CA GLU A 35 -12.14 20.76 -9.33
C GLU A 35 -12.74 21.24 -10.64
N GLU A 36 -12.11 20.97 -11.77
CA GLU A 36 -12.65 21.32 -13.10
C GLU A 36 -14.05 20.70 -13.33
N LYS A 37 -14.23 19.44 -12.91
CA LYS A 37 -15.53 18.74 -13.04
C LYS A 37 -16.57 19.28 -12.07
N VAL A 38 -16.18 19.56 -10.84
CA VAL A 38 -17.08 20.12 -9.81
C VAL A 38 -17.52 21.53 -10.17
N ASN A 39 -16.61 22.38 -10.67
CA ASN A 39 -16.92 23.75 -11.10
C ASN A 39 -17.93 23.83 -12.26
N LEU A 40 -18.11 22.74 -13.01
CA LEU A 40 -19.14 22.61 -14.07
C LEU A 40 -20.51 22.18 -13.51
N SER A 41 -20.65 22.06 -12.21
CA SER A 41 -21.84 21.56 -11.51
C SER A 41 -22.24 22.50 -10.37
N THR A 42 -23.29 22.15 -9.67
CA THR A 42 -23.73 22.82 -8.43
C THR A 42 -23.11 22.22 -7.17
N LEU A 43 -22.11 21.34 -7.33
CA LEU A 43 -21.47 20.63 -6.22
C LEU A 43 -20.33 21.47 -5.63
N ASN A 44 -20.05 21.27 -4.35
CA ASN A 44 -18.89 21.81 -3.67
C ASN A 44 -17.87 20.67 -3.42
N PHE A 45 -16.60 20.94 -3.66
CA PHE A 45 -15.51 20.01 -3.39
C PHE A 45 -14.82 20.34 -2.07
N ILE A 46 -14.72 19.33 -1.20
CA ILE A 46 -13.97 19.43 0.05
C ILE A 46 -12.89 18.38 0.03
N MET A 47 -11.63 18.81 0.07
CA MET A 47 -10.49 17.94 0.17
C MET A 47 -10.45 17.25 1.55
N GLY A 48 -10.38 15.94 1.56
CA GLY A 48 -10.13 15.15 2.76
C GLY A 48 -8.65 14.95 3.04
N ASN A 49 -8.35 13.97 3.93
CA ASN A 49 -6.97 13.60 4.22
C ASN A 49 -6.29 12.99 2.99
N HIS A 50 -5.04 13.36 2.79
CA HIS A 50 -4.23 12.86 1.69
C HIS A 50 -2.94 12.22 2.21
N ASN A 51 -2.64 11.02 1.71
CA ASN A 51 -1.38 10.32 1.94
C ASN A 51 -0.77 9.98 0.57
N TYR A 52 0.48 10.36 0.37
CA TYR A 52 1.21 10.02 -0.84
C TYR A 52 1.39 8.50 -1.01
N PRO A 53 1.44 7.99 -2.26
CA PRO A 53 1.84 6.62 -2.51
C PRO A 53 3.24 6.35 -1.91
N LEU A 54 3.40 5.18 -1.29
CA LEU A 54 4.70 4.72 -0.81
C LEU A 54 5.47 4.12 -1.98
N HIS A 55 6.68 4.60 -2.21
CA HIS A 55 7.56 4.09 -3.26
C HIS A 55 9.02 4.23 -2.88
N PHE A 56 9.79 3.17 -3.11
CA PHE A 56 11.24 3.18 -3.03
C PHE A 56 11.84 2.75 -4.38
N PRO A 57 12.89 3.43 -4.88
CA PRO A 57 13.64 2.97 -6.04
C PRO A 57 14.23 1.57 -5.83
N LYS A 58 14.35 0.78 -6.90
CA LYS A 58 14.89 -0.59 -6.84
C LYS A 58 16.33 -0.65 -6.30
N ASP A 59 17.09 0.41 -6.49
CA ASP A 59 18.48 0.57 -6.08
C ASP A 59 18.64 1.17 -4.69
N HIS A 60 17.55 1.52 -4.01
CA HIS A 60 17.57 2.01 -2.62
C HIS A 60 18.15 0.94 -1.69
N ASN A 61 19.01 1.34 -0.72
CA ASN A 61 19.68 0.39 0.18
C ASN A 61 18.71 -0.48 0.98
N LEU A 62 17.62 0.10 1.48
CA LEU A 62 16.54 -0.66 2.15
C LEU A 62 16.02 -1.79 1.26
N ILE A 63 15.74 -1.51 -0.01
CA ILE A 63 15.23 -2.50 -0.96
C ILE A 63 16.27 -3.59 -1.25
N LYS A 64 17.53 -3.21 -1.45
CA LYS A 64 18.63 -4.17 -1.69
C LYS A 64 18.81 -5.12 -0.50
N SER A 65 18.81 -4.60 0.73
CA SER A 65 18.95 -5.41 1.94
C SER A 65 17.78 -6.38 2.12
N LEU A 66 16.56 -5.93 1.90
CA LEU A 66 15.37 -6.78 1.99
C LEU A 66 15.33 -7.85 0.88
N LYS A 67 15.69 -7.50 -0.36
CA LYS A 67 15.84 -8.47 -1.44
C LYS A 67 16.84 -9.56 -1.08
N LYS A 68 18.02 -9.18 -0.61
CA LYS A 68 19.05 -10.12 -0.18
C LYS A 68 18.54 -11.06 0.91
N ALA A 69 17.91 -10.53 1.95
CA ALA A 69 17.34 -11.34 3.03
C ALA A 69 16.30 -12.33 2.53
N TYR A 70 15.42 -11.91 1.62
CA TYR A 70 14.43 -12.76 0.99
C TYR A 70 15.08 -13.89 0.18
N GLU A 71 15.99 -13.54 -0.74
CA GLU A 71 16.66 -14.49 -1.63
C GLU A 71 17.50 -15.53 -0.88
N GLU A 72 18.16 -15.09 0.22
CA GLU A 72 18.90 -16.01 1.09
C GLU A 72 18.03 -16.95 1.91
N THR A 73 16.81 -16.54 2.27
CA THR A 73 15.88 -17.38 3.04
C THR A 73 15.11 -18.34 2.12
N PHE A 74 14.44 -17.80 1.11
CA PHE A 74 13.50 -18.58 0.30
C PHE A 74 14.14 -19.26 -0.92
N LYS A 75 15.42 -18.96 -1.22
CA LYS A 75 16.15 -19.46 -2.40
C LYS A 75 15.43 -19.18 -3.73
N LYS A 76 14.71 -18.06 -3.77
CA LYS A 76 13.94 -17.59 -4.92
C LYS A 76 14.28 -16.11 -5.20
N GLU A 77 14.18 -15.69 -6.44
CA GLU A 77 14.33 -14.28 -6.79
C GLU A 77 13.26 -13.42 -6.13
N ALA A 78 13.67 -12.33 -5.48
CA ALA A 78 12.76 -11.39 -4.85
C ALA A 78 12.10 -10.48 -5.89
N LYS A 79 10.79 -10.53 -5.98
CA LYS A 79 9.97 -9.66 -6.85
C LYS A 79 9.43 -8.47 -6.05
N LEU A 80 9.60 -7.27 -6.60
CA LEU A 80 8.99 -6.08 -6.03
C LEU A 80 7.55 -5.96 -6.53
N LEU A 81 6.61 -5.94 -5.60
CA LEU A 81 5.19 -5.92 -5.92
C LEU A 81 4.60 -4.53 -5.66
N ALA A 82 3.60 -4.16 -6.44
CA ALA A 82 2.75 -3.01 -6.18
C ALA A 82 1.45 -3.47 -5.53
N SER A 83 1.08 -2.85 -4.41
CA SER A 83 -0.18 -3.13 -3.73
C SER A 83 -1.10 -1.91 -3.77
N GLY A 84 -2.36 -2.12 -4.08
CA GLY A 84 -3.42 -1.10 -3.94
C GLY A 84 -3.83 -0.88 -2.48
N GLY A 85 -3.40 -1.75 -1.56
CA GLY A 85 -3.65 -1.64 -0.13
C GLY A 85 -2.80 -0.58 0.56
N GLY A 86 -3.20 -0.18 1.76
CA GLY A 86 -2.40 0.63 2.66
C GLY A 86 -1.86 -0.23 3.79
N THR A 87 -0.61 0.01 4.19
CA THR A 87 0.02 -0.61 5.35
C THR A 87 0.53 0.47 6.30
N TYR A 88 0.88 0.10 7.52
CA TYR A 88 1.51 1.00 8.50
C TYR A 88 2.84 1.60 8.00
N ALA A 89 3.47 0.96 7.00
CA ALA A 89 4.67 1.49 6.36
C ALA A 89 4.50 2.92 5.82
N LYS A 90 3.27 3.32 5.44
CA LYS A 90 2.98 4.70 5.00
C LYS A 90 3.04 5.74 6.11
N LEU A 91 3.01 5.32 7.37
CA LEU A 91 2.97 6.21 8.53
C LEU A 91 4.35 6.41 9.16
N MET A 92 5.35 5.68 8.70
CA MET A 92 6.70 5.71 9.24
C MET A 92 7.72 6.08 8.16
N PRO A 93 8.72 6.91 8.48
CA PRO A 93 9.78 7.24 7.53
C PRO A 93 10.63 6.00 7.24
N ASN A 94 11.20 5.94 6.03
CA ASN A 94 12.11 4.87 5.60
C ASN A 94 11.60 3.44 5.84
N THR A 95 10.31 3.23 5.71
CA THR A 95 9.66 1.94 5.99
C THR A 95 8.94 1.43 4.75
N VAL A 96 9.05 0.13 4.48
CA VAL A 96 8.39 -0.57 3.39
C VAL A 96 7.73 -1.85 3.92
N ALA A 97 6.66 -2.30 3.29
CA ALA A 97 6.06 -3.60 3.62
C ALA A 97 6.95 -4.75 3.09
N PHE A 98 7.15 -5.78 3.92
CA PHE A 98 7.98 -6.94 3.61
C PHE A 98 7.35 -8.23 4.16
N GLY A 99 7.11 -9.24 3.30
CA GLY A 99 6.41 -10.48 3.65
C GLY A 99 4.93 -10.25 4.00
N PRO A 100 4.22 -11.25 4.59
CA PRO A 100 4.62 -12.65 4.77
C PRO A 100 4.27 -13.56 3.60
N LEU A 101 3.49 -13.10 2.59
CA LEU A 101 3.04 -13.93 1.47
C LEU A 101 4.16 -14.15 0.46
N ASN A 102 4.29 -15.40 0.01
CA ASN A 102 5.12 -15.80 -1.12
C ASN A 102 4.30 -15.87 -2.41
N GLU A 103 4.99 -15.91 -3.54
CA GLU A 103 4.35 -16.11 -4.83
C GLU A 103 3.65 -17.48 -4.88
N GLY A 104 2.35 -17.46 -5.15
CA GLY A 104 1.51 -18.66 -5.20
C GLY A 104 0.77 -18.96 -3.89
N ASP A 105 1.07 -18.26 -2.81
CA ASP A 105 0.29 -18.39 -1.57
C ASP A 105 -1.10 -17.76 -1.75
N PRO A 106 -2.14 -18.34 -1.11
CA PRO A 106 -3.46 -17.75 -1.14
C PRO A 106 -3.47 -16.42 -0.37
N ASP A 107 -4.00 -15.37 -0.99
CA ASP A 107 -4.26 -14.11 -0.28
C ASP A 107 -5.54 -14.24 0.55
N LEU A 108 -5.35 -14.54 1.82
CA LEU A 108 -6.43 -14.73 2.80
C LEU A 108 -6.66 -13.49 3.66
N ALA A 109 -5.97 -12.39 3.40
CA ALA A 109 -6.10 -11.17 4.18
C ALA A 109 -7.56 -10.69 4.22
N HIS A 110 -8.07 -10.45 5.43
CA HIS A 110 -9.45 -10.05 5.69
C HIS A 110 -10.52 -11.09 5.30
N GLN A 111 -10.13 -12.33 5.04
CA GLN A 111 -11.05 -13.42 4.76
C GLN A 111 -11.50 -14.14 6.03
N LYS A 112 -12.68 -14.78 5.95
CA LYS A 112 -13.13 -15.68 7.03
C LYS A 112 -12.15 -16.84 7.16
N ASN A 113 -11.75 -17.16 8.39
CA ASN A 113 -10.76 -18.21 8.71
C ASN A 113 -9.37 -17.93 8.12
N GLU A 114 -8.95 -16.66 8.07
CA GLU A 114 -7.58 -16.30 7.73
C GLU A 114 -6.58 -17.09 8.59
N TYR A 115 -5.55 -17.64 7.95
CA TYR A 115 -4.50 -18.42 8.63
C TYR A 115 -3.15 -18.18 7.95
N ILE A 116 -2.10 -18.55 8.66
CA ILE A 116 -0.76 -18.72 8.12
C ILE A 116 -0.27 -20.12 8.50
N GLU A 117 0.41 -20.79 7.59
CA GLU A 117 1.00 -22.10 7.89
C GLU A 117 2.20 -21.96 8.84
N ILE A 118 2.37 -22.92 9.76
CA ILE A 118 3.46 -22.88 10.76
C ILE A 118 4.84 -22.85 10.10
N ASN A 119 5.05 -23.58 9.02
CA ASN A 119 6.33 -23.58 8.31
C ASN A 119 6.59 -22.21 7.65
N GLN A 120 5.58 -21.63 7.02
CA GLN A 120 5.67 -20.28 6.45
C GLN A 120 5.98 -19.22 7.53
N LEU A 121 5.35 -19.34 8.70
CA LEU A 121 5.65 -18.45 9.83
C LEU A 121 7.12 -18.55 10.27
N LYS A 122 7.70 -19.76 10.33
CA LYS A 122 9.11 -19.97 10.66
C LYS A 122 10.05 -19.36 9.60
N GLU A 123 9.73 -19.53 8.33
CA GLU A 123 10.48 -18.92 7.23
C GLU A 123 10.40 -17.37 7.30
N CYS A 124 9.25 -16.81 7.64
CA CYS A 124 9.10 -15.39 7.87
C CYS A 124 9.98 -14.88 9.02
N VAL A 125 10.05 -15.61 10.14
CA VAL A 125 10.94 -15.26 11.27
C VAL A 125 12.40 -15.24 10.83
N GLU A 126 12.84 -16.22 10.05
CA GLU A 126 14.20 -16.24 9.51
C GLU A 126 14.45 -15.06 8.56
N ALA A 127 13.51 -14.79 7.63
CA ALA A 127 13.62 -13.68 6.70
C ALA A 127 13.70 -12.33 7.42
N TYR A 128 12.91 -12.13 8.46
CA TYR A 128 12.95 -10.90 9.26
C TYR A 128 14.25 -10.77 10.07
N ALA A 129 14.74 -11.85 10.66
CA ALA A 129 16.03 -11.83 11.36
C ALA A 129 17.19 -11.45 10.42
N ARG A 130 17.21 -12.02 9.21
CA ARG A 130 18.19 -11.68 8.17
C ARG A 130 18.04 -10.24 7.71
N ALA A 131 16.81 -9.77 7.50
CA ALA A 131 16.53 -8.39 7.10
C ALA A 131 17.05 -7.39 8.14
N ILE A 132 16.78 -7.62 9.44
CA ILE A 132 17.28 -6.79 10.53
C ILE A 132 18.81 -6.78 10.54
N TYR A 133 19.45 -7.94 10.39
CA TYR A 133 20.91 -8.04 10.35
C TYR A 133 21.52 -7.29 9.15
N GLU A 134 20.93 -7.42 7.95
CA GLU A 134 21.41 -6.72 6.76
C GLU A 134 21.22 -5.20 6.84
N LEU A 135 20.19 -4.74 7.53
CA LEU A 135 19.91 -3.31 7.72
C LEU A 135 20.72 -2.68 8.86
N ALA A 136 21.25 -3.48 9.78
CA ALA A 136 22.03 -3.01 10.92
C ALA A 136 23.56 -2.89 10.65
N LYS A 137 24.04 -3.38 9.51
CA LYS A 137 25.42 -3.26 9.04
C LYS A 137 25.70 -1.84 8.54
#